data_24da325d5bc8666a23596ae87883da20
#
_entry.id   24da325d5bc8666a23596ae87883da20
#
_cell.length_a   1.000
_cell.length_b   1.000
_cell.length_c   1.000
_cell.angle_alpha   90.00
_cell.angle_beta   90.00
_cell.angle_gamma   90.00
#
_symmetry.space_group_name_H-M   'P 1'
#
loop_
_entity.id
_entity.type
_entity.pdbx_description
1 polymer ?
#
loop_
_entity_poly.entity_id
_entity_poly.type
_entity_poly.pdbx_seq_one_letter_code
_entity_poly.pdbx_strand_id
1 'polypeptide(L)'
;MIARSAYARYKAVTDRATAAIENLKTYEQEAAAGLTEAVAAAKAEVDAAQQAEAEMRDGVDQRWTSVVEALWGERWMSPGTFPQPDLTASPDRPVAEYARHVQRTFVDMHESLHKPKWGRRS
;
A
#
# COMPACT_ATOMS: atom_id res chain seq x y z
N MET A 1 -38.34 34.39 48.91
CA MET A 1 -36.98 34.69 48.44
C MET A 1 -36.05 33.51 48.53
N ILE A 2 -36.03 32.75 49.61
CA ILE A 2 -35.17 31.55 49.75
C ILE A 2 -35.54 30.48 48.72
N ALA A 3 -36.82 30.29 48.43
CA ALA A 3 -37.31 29.33 47.44
C ALA A 3 -36.85 29.67 46.01
N ARG A 4 -36.83 30.98 45.67
CA ARG A 4 -36.31 31.42 44.35
C ARG A 4 -34.81 31.19 44.23
N SER A 5 -34.07 31.43 45.30
CA SER A 5 -32.63 31.22 45.32
C SER A 5 -32.30 29.73 45.17
N ALA A 6 -33.03 28.85 45.88
CA ALA A 6 -32.87 27.39 45.77
C ALA A 6 -33.24 26.91 44.38
N TYR A 7 -34.33 27.38 43.81
CA TYR A 7 -34.76 27.05 42.47
C TYR A 7 -33.75 27.49 41.43
N ALA A 8 -33.26 28.72 41.54
CA ALA A 8 -32.26 29.27 40.63
C ALA A 8 -30.96 28.45 40.66
N ARG A 9 -30.52 28.00 41.84
CA ARG A 9 -29.34 27.13 41.99
C ARG A 9 -29.58 25.78 41.38
N TYR A 10 -30.73 25.18 41.63
CA TYR A 10 -31.10 23.90 41.07
C TYR A 10 -31.13 23.96 39.53
N LYS A 11 -31.76 24.99 38.99
CA LYS A 11 -31.81 25.21 37.55
C LYS A 11 -30.41 25.39 36.95
N ALA A 12 -29.56 26.20 37.61
CA ALA A 12 -28.19 26.41 37.13
C ALA A 12 -27.38 25.11 37.09
N VAL A 13 -27.52 24.26 38.12
CA VAL A 13 -26.84 22.98 38.17
C VAL A 13 -27.37 22.02 37.08
N THR A 14 -28.68 21.99 36.90
CA THR A 14 -29.32 21.16 35.87
C THR A 14 -28.91 21.62 34.47
N ASP A 15 -28.88 22.92 34.22
CA ASP A 15 -28.48 23.49 32.94
C ASP A 15 -27.01 23.16 32.63
N ARG A 16 -26.13 23.22 33.64
CA ARG A 16 -24.71 22.85 33.48
C ARG A 16 -24.57 21.36 33.17
N ALA A 17 -25.31 20.51 33.86
CA ALA A 17 -25.29 19.09 33.64
C ALA A 17 -25.77 18.73 32.23
N THR A 18 -26.85 19.37 31.78
CA THR A 18 -27.39 19.19 30.42
C THR A 18 -26.37 19.64 29.38
N ALA A 19 -25.77 20.82 29.59
CA ALA A 19 -24.74 21.33 28.67
C ALA A 19 -23.53 20.39 28.61
N ALA A 20 -23.10 19.85 29.74
CA ALA A 20 -21.98 18.91 29.80
C ALA A 20 -22.29 17.63 29.05
N ILE A 21 -23.51 17.11 29.21
CA ILE A 21 -23.94 15.90 28.47
C ILE A 21 -23.98 16.16 26.96
N GLU A 22 -24.52 17.30 26.57
CA GLU A 22 -24.56 17.67 25.14
C GLU A 22 -23.17 17.84 24.55
N ASN A 23 -22.27 18.49 25.28
CA ASN A 23 -20.87 18.63 24.85
C ASN A 23 -20.18 17.28 24.73
N LEU A 24 -20.43 16.36 25.67
CA LEU A 24 -19.87 15.04 25.63
C LEU A 24 -20.39 14.26 24.41
N LYS A 25 -21.69 14.33 24.14
CA LYS A 25 -22.29 13.68 22.94
C LYS A 25 -21.68 14.22 21.66
N THR A 26 -21.52 15.54 21.56
CA THR A 26 -20.90 16.17 20.39
C THR A 26 -19.47 15.69 20.23
N TYR A 27 -18.69 15.65 21.31
CA TYR A 27 -17.33 15.16 21.31
C TYR A 27 -17.26 13.70 20.86
N GLU A 28 -18.13 12.84 21.40
CA GLU A 28 -18.20 11.44 21.02
C GLU A 28 -18.56 11.26 19.54
N GLN A 29 -19.51 12.04 19.04
CA GLN A 29 -19.91 11.98 17.63
C GLN A 29 -18.78 12.43 16.71
N GLU A 30 -18.09 13.50 17.06
CA GLU A 30 -16.94 13.98 16.29
C GLU A 30 -15.78 12.97 16.31
N ALA A 31 -15.52 12.38 17.48
CA ALA A 31 -14.49 11.36 17.62
C ALA A 31 -14.83 10.11 16.80
N ALA A 32 -16.10 9.68 16.85
CA ALA A 32 -16.57 8.53 16.07
C ALA A 32 -16.48 8.79 14.57
N ALA A 33 -16.86 10.00 14.13
CA ALA A 33 -16.73 10.38 12.71
C ALA A 33 -15.27 10.41 12.27
N GLY A 34 -14.38 10.96 13.09
CA GLY A 34 -12.94 10.97 12.82
C GLY A 34 -12.35 9.58 12.72
N LEU A 35 -12.76 8.69 13.62
CA LEU A 35 -12.32 7.28 13.57
C LEU A 35 -12.84 6.57 12.33
N THR A 36 -14.09 6.81 11.95
CA THR A 36 -14.67 6.22 10.73
C THR A 36 -13.90 6.66 9.49
N GLU A 37 -13.56 7.96 9.41
CA GLU A 37 -12.73 8.46 8.30
C GLU A 37 -11.33 7.86 8.32
N ALA A 38 -10.71 7.74 9.48
CA ALA A 38 -9.38 7.17 9.62
C ALA A 38 -9.37 5.69 9.20
N VAL A 39 -10.39 4.93 9.59
CA VAL A 39 -10.53 3.52 9.18
C VAL A 39 -10.75 3.42 7.69
N ALA A 40 -11.59 4.26 7.11
CA ALA A 40 -11.83 4.26 5.67
C ALA A 40 -10.55 4.59 4.88
N ALA A 41 -9.79 5.58 5.35
CA ALA A 41 -8.51 5.95 4.74
C ALA A 41 -7.49 4.81 4.83
N ALA A 42 -7.37 4.18 6.00
CA ALA A 42 -6.47 3.06 6.21
C ALA A 42 -6.86 1.86 5.33
N LYS A 43 -8.15 1.58 5.20
CA LYS A 43 -8.65 0.51 4.33
C LYS A 43 -8.32 0.81 2.87
N ALA A 44 -8.49 2.04 2.42
CA ALA A 44 -8.12 2.44 1.07
C ALA A 44 -6.63 2.25 0.80
N GLU A 45 -5.77 2.56 1.77
CA GLU A 45 -4.33 2.34 1.66
C GLU A 45 -4.00 0.85 1.55
N VAL A 46 -4.65 0.01 2.36
CA VAL A 46 -4.46 -1.45 2.31
C VAL A 46 -4.91 -1.99 0.96
N ASP A 47 -6.07 -1.57 0.47
CA ASP A 47 -6.59 -2.01 -0.82
C ASP A 47 -5.65 -1.60 -1.96
N ALA A 48 -5.13 -0.38 -1.93
CA ALA A 48 -4.17 0.11 -2.91
C ALA A 48 -2.86 -0.69 -2.87
N ALA A 49 -2.37 -1.01 -1.67
CA ALA A 49 -1.16 -1.80 -1.50
C ALA A 49 -1.34 -3.23 -2.02
N GLN A 50 -2.49 -3.84 -1.75
CA GLN A 50 -2.82 -5.17 -2.26
C GLN A 50 -2.90 -5.19 -3.79
N GLN A 51 -3.49 -4.17 -4.38
CA GLN A 51 -3.57 -4.05 -5.83
C GLN A 51 -2.18 -3.86 -6.45
N ALA A 52 -1.35 -3.01 -5.86
CA ALA A 52 0.03 -2.81 -6.30
C ALA A 52 0.84 -4.10 -6.21
N GLU A 53 0.65 -4.88 -5.16
CA GLU A 53 1.28 -6.19 -5.00
C GLU A 53 0.85 -7.15 -6.11
N ALA A 54 -0.45 -7.23 -6.38
CA ALA A 54 -0.99 -8.09 -7.42
C ALA A 54 -0.43 -7.71 -8.80
N GLU A 55 -0.38 -6.44 -9.12
CA GLU A 55 0.19 -5.96 -10.37
C GLU A 55 1.69 -6.29 -10.48
N MET A 56 2.41 -6.16 -9.39
CA MET A 56 3.82 -6.52 -9.34
C MET A 56 4.04 -8.01 -9.60
N ARG A 57 3.23 -8.86 -8.96
CA ARG A 57 3.29 -10.32 -9.16
C ARG A 57 2.99 -10.69 -10.60
N ASP A 58 1.96 -10.11 -11.18
CA ASP A 58 1.60 -10.36 -12.57
C ASP A 58 2.72 -9.92 -13.52
N GLY A 59 3.31 -8.75 -13.25
CA GLY A 59 4.45 -8.25 -14.02
C GLY A 59 5.65 -9.17 -13.95
N VAL A 60 5.98 -9.67 -12.77
CA VAL A 60 7.08 -10.63 -12.57
C VAL A 60 6.79 -11.93 -13.30
N ASP A 61 5.57 -12.44 -13.18
CA ASP A 61 5.16 -13.68 -13.84
C ASP A 61 5.25 -13.56 -15.37
N GLN A 62 4.77 -12.47 -15.94
CA GLN A 62 4.86 -12.22 -17.37
C GLN A 62 6.30 -12.12 -17.85
N ARG A 63 7.15 -11.40 -17.12
CA ARG A 63 8.56 -11.26 -17.45
C ARG A 63 9.29 -12.60 -17.35
N TRP A 64 9.01 -13.36 -16.32
CA TRP A 64 9.60 -14.69 -16.14
C TRP A 64 9.21 -15.61 -17.29
N THR A 65 7.92 -15.62 -17.66
CA THR A 65 7.44 -16.41 -18.79
C THR A 65 8.15 -16.01 -20.09
N SER A 66 8.32 -14.70 -20.31
CA SER A 66 9.05 -14.19 -21.48
C SER A 66 10.51 -14.62 -21.48
N VAL A 67 11.15 -14.60 -20.31
CA VAL A 67 12.55 -15.06 -20.16
C VAL A 67 12.65 -16.55 -20.47
N VAL A 68 11.78 -17.36 -19.91
CA VAL A 68 11.77 -18.81 -20.13
C VAL A 68 11.56 -19.11 -21.63
N GLU A 69 10.63 -18.43 -22.28
CA GLU A 69 10.39 -18.59 -23.71
C GLU A 69 11.61 -18.19 -24.54
N ALA A 70 12.25 -17.08 -24.20
CA ALA A 70 13.44 -16.60 -24.88
C ALA A 70 14.62 -17.56 -24.74
N LEU A 71 14.75 -18.20 -23.56
CA LEU A 71 15.84 -19.13 -23.28
C LEU A 71 15.54 -20.57 -23.68
N TRP A 72 14.31 -20.87 -24.02
CA TRP A 72 13.90 -22.23 -24.34
C TRP A 72 14.69 -22.82 -25.53
N GLY A 73 15.04 -21.98 -26.49
CA GLY A 73 15.84 -22.38 -27.63
C GLY A 73 17.33 -22.46 -27.36
N GLU A 74 17.80 -21.98 -26.20
CA GLU A 74 19.22 -21.95 -25.85
C GLU A 74 19.59 -23.22 -25.07
N ARG A 75 20.29 -24.14 -25.74
CA ARG A 75 20.63 -25.43 -25.15
C ARG A 75 21.64 -25.36 -24.00
N TRP A 76 22.40 -24.27 -23.94
CA TRP A 76 23.46 -24.11 -22.95
C TRP A 76 22.94 -23.43 -21.68
N MET A 77 21.72 -22.91 -21.70
CA MET A 77 21.09 -22.28 -20.54
C MET A 77 19.86 -23.05 -20.08
N SER A 78 19.72 -23.18 -18.78
CA SER A 78 18.54 -23.74 -18.15
C SER A 78 17.96 -22.69 -17.21
N PRO A 79 16.71 -22.25 -17.43
CA PRO A 79 16.08 -21.37 -16.46
C PRO A 79 15.89 -22.12 -15.15
N GLY A 80 16.14 -21.42 -14.04
CA GLY A 80 15.93 -21.96 -12.72
C GLY A 80 14.46 -22.00 -12.35
N THR A 81 14.21 -22.10 -11.05
CA THR A 81 12.85 -22.06 -10.52
C THR A 81 12.30 -20.63 -10.57
N PHE A 82 10.97 -20.52 -10.52
CA PHE A 82 10.30 -19.23 -10.44
C PHE A 82 10.85 -18.42 -9.24
N PRO A 83 11.17 -17.14 -9.44
CA PRO A 83 11.74 -16.34 -8.37
C PRO A 83 10.77 -16.17 -7.20
N GLN A 84 11.32 -16.26 -5.99
CA GLN A 84 10.57 -16.06 -4.76
C GLN A 84 10.77 -14.65 -4.24
N PRO A 85 9.81 -14.09 -3.49
CA PRO A 85 9.99 -12.79 -2.88
C PRO A 85 11.21 -12.74 -1.96
N ASP A 86 11.98 -11.66 -2.07
CA ASP A 86 13.12 -11.43 -1.20
C ASP A 86 12.66 -10.75 0.09
N LEU A 87 12.55 -11.52 1.15
CA LEU A 87 12.10 -11.02 2.46
C LEU A 87 13.15 -10.17 3.16
N THR A 88 14.38 -10.16 2.64
CA THR A 88 15.47 -9.34 3.19
C THR A 88 15.60 -7.99 2.50
N ALA A 89 14.81 -7.74 1.45
CA ALA A 89 14.82 -6.47 0.75
C ALA A 89 14.45 -5.32 1.67
N SER A 90 15.09 -4.17 1.45
CA SER A 90 14.85 -3.00 2.28
C SER A 90 13.44 -2.44 2.04
N PRO A 91 12.61 -2.32 3.09
CA PRO A 91 11.28 -1.72 2.95
C PRO A 91 11.34 -0.19 2.72
N ASP A 92 12.51 0.42 2.91
CA ASP A 92 12.68 1.87 2.79
C ASP A 92 12.71 2.34 1.33
N ARG A 93 12.98 1.44 0.38
CA ARG A 93 13.01 1.79 -1.02
C ARG A 93 11.60 1.75 -1.62
N PRO A 94 11.21 2.78 -2.40
CA PRO A 94 9.91 2.78 -3.06
C PRO A 94 9.76 1.60 -4.02
N VAL A 95 8.57 1.02 -4.08
CA VAL A 95 8.25 -0.07 -5.00
C VAL A 95 8.53 0.32 -6.45
N ALA A 96 8.27 1.57 -6.82
CA ALA A 96 8.53 2.07 -8.16
C ALA A 96 10.01 1.99 -8.54
N GLU A 97 10.92 2.17 -7.58
CA GLU A 97 12.36 2.05 -7.82
C GLU A 97 12.75 0.62 -8.15
N TYR A 98 12.23 -0.35 -7.40
CA TYR A 98 12.43 -1.77 -7.70
C TYR A 98 11.84 -2.15 -9.05
N ALA A 99 10.65 -1.67 -9.36
CA ALA A 99 9.99 -1.94 -10.64
C ALA A 99 10.82 -1.42 -11.81
N ARG A 100 11.39 -0.22 -11.71
CA ARG A 100 12.27 0.34 -12.73
C ARG A 100 13.55 -0.48 -12.89
N HIS A 101 14.11 -0.94 -11.79
CA HIS A 101 15.31 -1.78 -11.83
C HIS A 101 15.03 -3.11 -12.54
N VAL A 102 13.92 -3.76 -12.20
CA VAL A 102 13.50 -5.01 -12.85
C VAL A 102 13.27 -4.78 -14.34
N GLN A 103 12.60 -3.71 -14.71
CA GLN A 103 12.35 -3.38 -16.11
C GLN A 103 13.64 -3.16 -16.88
N ARG A 104 14.56 -2.41 -16.32
CA ARG A 104 15.86 -2.14 -16.94
C ARG A 104 16.65 -3.44 -17.15
N THR A 105 16.72 -4.25 -16.11
CA THR A 105 17.43 -5.53 -16.16
C THR A 105 16.82 -6.46 -17.22
N PHE A 106 15.50 -6.49 -17.29
CA PHE A 106 14.78 -7.29 -18.30
C PHE A 106 15.11 -6.81 -19.72
N VAL A 107 15.06 -5.52 -19.96
CA VAL A 107 15.37 -4.93 -21.27
C VAL A 107 16.83 -5.21 -21.66
N ASP A 108 17.76 -5.03 -20.73
CA ASP A 108 19.18 -5.30 -20.97
C ASP A 108 19.43 -6.76 -21.34
N MET A 109 18.79 -7.66 -20.62
CA MET A 109 18.87 -9.10 -20.92
C MET A 109 18.30 -9.41 -22.30
N HIS A 110 17.13 -8.86 -22.60
CA HIS A 110 16.46 -9.09 -23.88
C HIS A 110 17.29 -8.58 -25.04
N GLU A 111 17.86 -7.40 -24.92
CA GLU A 111 18.77 -6.83 -25.94
C GLU A 111 20.02 -7.69 -26.10
N SER A 112 20.57 -8.19 -25.00
CA SER A 112 21.76 -9.07 -25.05
C SER A 112 21.48 -10.35 -25.81
N LEU A 113 20.29 -10.94 -25.65
CA LEU A 113 19.90 -12.16 -26.36
C LEU A 113 19.71 -11.93 -27.86
N HIS A 114 19.28 -10.73 -28.24
CA HIS A 114 19.02 -10.38 -29.63
C HIS A 114 20.20 -9.71 -30.32
N LYS A 115 21.30 -9.47 -29.61
CA LYS A 115 22.51 -8.93 -30.23
C LYS A 115 23.10 -9.90 -31.23
N PRO A 116 23.46 -9.43 -32.45
CA PRO A 116 24.09 -10.31 -33.43
C PRO A 116 25.44 -10.83 -32.93
N LYS A 117 25.61 -12.15 -32.93
CA LYS A 117 26.84 -12.79 -32.46
C LYS A 117 28.03 -12.54 -33.37
N TRP A 118 27.75 -12.28 -34.64
CA TRP A 118 28.79 -12.05 -35.65
C TRP A 118 29.54 -10.74 -35.41
N GLY A 119 28.97 -9.78 -34.74
CA GLY A 119 29.63 -8.53 -34.36
C GLY A 119 30.80 -8.69 -33.42
N ARG A 120 30.96 -9.85 -32.81
CA ARG A 120 32.03 -10.13 -31.85
C ARG A 120 33.36 -10.53 -32.51
N ARG A 121 33.32 -10.76 -33.81
CA ARG A 121 34.50 -11.21 -34.54
C ARG A 121 35.42 -10.11 -35.03
N SER A 122 34.99 -8.91 -34.96
CA SER A 122 35.79 -7.78 -35.44
C SER A 122 36.89 -7.37 -34.49
#